data_6cbeb760431aa77090cb332333d682ef
#
_entry.id   6cbeb760431aa77090cb332333d682ef
#
_cell.length_a   1.000
_cell.length_b   1.000
_cell.length_c   1.000
_cell.angle_alpha   90.00
_cell.angle_beta   90.00
_cell.angle_gamma   90.00
#
_symmetry.space_group_name_H-M   'P 1'
#
loop_
_entity.id
_entity.type
_entity.pdbx_description
1 polymer ?
#
loop_
_entity_poly.entity_id
_entity_poly.type
_entity_poly.pdbx_seq_one_letter_code
_entity_poly.pdbx_strand_id
1 'polypeptide(L)'
;LLLMAILIASGTYMLNAKEQRKRIAILGMHLSQYQIEKLMEALTEGYLRALGENTPERRDQVWALLCTTEQQLSEQFNRFAADFAKVSDEDARVSRLPIALPFADKLFPAATFDMRKALAIHAKGITHVMQNTGHLSAKDRAYMMTAELFLMQHTCHWYCKSKTIASARMMARHQTPHEQLVNSVSEPTRKAYLALIQGH
;
A
#
# COMPACT_ATOMS: atom_id res chain seq x y z
N LEU A 1 -5.99 30.60 -28.88
CA LEU A 1 -6.35 30.14 -27.52
C LEU A 1 -6.55 28.64 -27.47
N LEU A 2 -7.44 28.03 -28.29
CA LEU A 2 -7.73 26.60 -28.29
C LEU A 2 -6.48 25.74 -28.56
N LEU A 3 -5.68 26.10 -29.55
CA LEU A 3 -4.45 25.40 -29.95
C LEU A 3 -3.41 25.40 -28.80
N MET A 4 -3.21 26.52 -28.11
CA MET A 4 -2.35 26.58 -26.93
C MET A 4 -2.85 25.75 -25.79
N ALA A 5 -4.16 25.73 -25.53
CA ALA A 5 -4.74 24.88 -24.49
C ALA A 5 -4.51 23.36 -24.76
N ILE A 6 -4.68 22.95 -26.03
CA ILE A 6 -4.41 21.56 -26.46
C ILE A 6 -2.92 21.24 -26.32
N LEU A 7 -2.02 22.13 -26.71
CA LEU A 7 -0.57 21.87 -26.53
C LEU A 7 -0.16 21.78 -25.08
N ILE A 8 -0.69 22.63 -24.21
CA ILE A 8 -0.42 22.57 -22.76
C ILE A 8 -0.98 21.26 -22.18
N ALA A 9 -2.22 20.88 -22.51
CA ALA A 9 -2.84 19.66 -22.05
C ALA A 9 -2.06 18.40 -22.50
N SER A 10 -1.64 18.37 -23.77
CA SER A 10 -0.84 17.27 -24.33
C SER A 10 0.54 17.20 -23.68
N GLY A 11 1.20 18.33 -23.48
CA GLY A 11 2.50 18.41 -22.81
C GLY A 11 2.43 17.93 -21.36
N THR A 12 1.45 18.41 -20.60
CA THR A 12 1.25 17.96 -19.20
C THR A 12 0.93 16.48 -19.11
N TYR A 13 0.11 15.97 -20.03
CA TYR A 13 -0.19 14.53 -20.10
C TYR A 13 1.07 13.69 -20.37
N MET A 14 1.90 14.09 -21.35
CA MET A 14 3.13 13.38 -21.68
C MET A 14 4.13 13.37 -20.53
N LEU A 15 4.31 14.52 -19.86
CA LEU A 15 5.20 14.63 -18.69
C LEU A 15 4.72 13.76 -17.53
N ASN A 16 3.44 13.81 -17.21
CA ASN A 16 2.84 12.93 -16.20
C ASN A 16 3.01 11.44 -16.54
N ALA A 17 2.79 11.08 -17.80
CA ALA A 17 2.94 9.68 -18.23
C ALA A 17 4.39 9.20 -18.09
N LYS A 18 5.38 10.05 -18.41
CA LYS A 18 6.80 9.73 -18.24
C LYS A 18 7.18 9.54 -16.77
N GLU A 19 6.74 10.44 -15.90
CA GLU A 19 6.99 10.38 -14.46
C GLU A 19 6.34 9.13 -13.84
N GLN A 20 5.11 8.84 -14.18
CA GLN A 20 4.40 7.65 -13.72
C GLN A 20 5.08 6.35 -14.18
N ARG A 21 5.55 6.28 -15.44
CA ARG A 21 6.31 5.12 -15.94
C ARG A 21 7.61 4.93 -15.14
N LYS A 22 8.34 6.00 -14.82
CA LYS A 22 9.54 5.95 -13.99
C LYS A 22 9.21 5.35 -12.60
N ARG A 23 8.18 5.87 -11.93
CA ARG A 23 7.77 5.39 -10.60
C ARG A 23 7.30 3.94 -10.62
N ILE A 24 6.54 3.54 -11.64
CA ILE A 24 6.13 2.14 -11.84
C ILE A 24 7.36 1.25 -12.03
N ALA A 25 8.34 1.68 -12.83
CA ALA A 25 9.56 0.91 -13.07
C ALA A 25 10.39 0.76 -11.79
N ILE A 26 10.55 1.84 -11.01
CA ILE A 26 11.28 1.80 -9.72
C ILE A 26 10.61 0.83 -8.76
N LEU A 27 9.30 0.98 -8.54
CA LEU A 27 8.57 0.10 -7.62
C LEU A 27 8.60 -1.35 -8.10
N GLY A 28 8.34 -1.59 -9.38
CA GLY A 28 8.33 -2.92 -9.98
C GLY A 28 9.68 -3.62 -9.91
N MET A 29 10.78 -2.89 -10.15
CA MET A 29 12.14 -3.44 -10.05
C MET A 29 12.46 -3.96 -8.63
N HIS A 30 12.05 -3.22 -7.59
CA HIS A 30 12.25 -3.66 -6.21
C HIS A 30 11.28 -4.78 -5.83
N LEU A 31 9.99 -4.64 -6.19
CA LEU A 31 8.94 -5.60 -5.83
C LEU A 31 9.13 -6.97 -6.51
N SER A 32 9.62 -7.00 -7.75
CA SER A 32 9.82 -8.24 -8.52
C SER A 32 10.80 -9.24 -7.90
N GLN A 33 11.61 -8.81 -6.94
CA GLN A 33 12.55 -9.67 -6.20
C GLN A 33 11.86 -10.48 -5.10
N TYR A 34 10.58 -10.21 -4.82
CA TYR A 34 9.80 -10.76 -3.72
C TYR A 34 8.49 -11.37 -4.23
N GLN A 35 7.93 -12.29 -3.44
CA GLN A 35 6.63 -12.92 -3.73
C GLN A 35 5.46 -12.23 -2.99
N ILE A 36 5.59 -10.94 -2.68
CA ILE A 36 4.64 -10.21 -1.84
C ILE A 36 3.22 -10.28 -2.41
N GLU A 37 3.04 -10.04 -3.72
CA GLU A 37 1.71 -10.07 -4.35
C GLU A 37 1.07 -11.46 -4.26
N LYS A 38 1.86 -12.53 -4.51
CA LYS A 38 1.39 -13.92 -4.40
C LYS A 38 1.01 -14.29 -2.97
N LEU A 39 1.81 -13.85 -1.99
CA LEU A 39 1.54 -14.10 -0.58
C LEU A 39 0.29 -13.33 -0.10
N MET A 40 0.10 -12.09 -0.56
CA MET A 40 -1.12 -11.32 -0.29
C MET A 40 -2.37 -12.00 -0.85
N GLU A 41 -2.32 -12.50 -2.09
CA GLU A 41 -3.42 -13.23 -2.71
C GLU A 41 -3.73 -14.50 -1.91
N ALA A 42 -2.72 -15.31 -1.60
CA ALA A 42 -2.87 -16.52 -0.81
C ALA A 42 -3.48 -16.25 0.58
N LEU A 43 -3.09 -15.15 1.24
CA LEU A 43 -3.66 -14.76 2.54
C LEU A 43 -5.12 -14.33 2.42
N THR A 44 -5.45 -13.46 1.47
CA THR A 44 -6.83 -12.97 1.34
C THR A 44 -7.80 -14.08 0.96
N GLU A 45 -7.43 -14.98 0.05
CA GLU A 45 -8.22 -16.17 -0.28
C GLU A 45 -8.29 -17.15 0.89
N GLY A 46 -7.17 -17.38 1.56
CA GLY A 46 -7.09 -18.27 2.71
C GLY A 46 -7.94 -17.80 3.89
N TYR A 47 -7.99 -16.50 4.16
CA TYR A 47 -8.86 -15.94 5.20
C TYR A 47 -10.34 -16.15 4.87
N LEU A 48 -10.75 -15.89 3.62
CA LEU A 48 -12.13 -16.14 3.19
C LEU A 48 -12.49 -17.62 3.34
N ARG A 49 -11.58 -18.53 2.97
CA ARG A 49 -11.76 -19.97 3.14
C ARG A 49 -11.89 -20.35 4.59
N ALA A 50 -11.00 -19.86 5.47
CA ALA A 50 -11.04 -20.16 6.90
C ALA A 50 -12.33 -19.66 7.58
N LEU A 51 -12.80 -18.46 7.18
CA LEU A 51 -14.03 -17.87 7.69
C LEU A 51 -15.30 -18.60 7.20
N GLY A 52 -15.25 -19.21 6.01
CA GLY A 52 -16.34 -20.02 5.43
C GLY A 52 -16.32 -21.49 5.82
N GLU A 53 -15.28 -21.97 6.53
CA GLU A 53 -15.17 -23.39 6.92
C GLU A 53 -16.03 -23.72 8.12
N ASN A 54 -16.94 -24.68 7.95
CA ASN A 54 -17.89 -25.10 8.99
C ASN A 54 -17.30 -26.12 9.96
N THR A 55 -16.28 -26.89 9.53
CA THR A 55 -15.64 -27.93 10.32
C THR A 55 -14.53 -27.31 11.18
N PRO A 56 -14.61 -27.32 12.52
CA PRO A 56 -13.63 -26.68 13.39
C PRO A 56 -12.19 -27.16 13.13
N GLU A 57 -12.00 -28.47 12.99
CA GLU A 57 -10.67 -29.09 12.80
C GLU A 57 -10.02 -28.62 11.49
N ARG A 58 -10.81 -28.53 10.40
CA ARG A 58 -10.33 -28.03 9.10
C ARG A 58 -10.03 -26.55 9.17
N ARG A 59 -10.90 -25.79 9.83
CA ARG A 59 -10.70 -24.35 10.03
C ARG A 59 -9.38 -24.08 10.77
N ASP A 60 -9.10 -24.83 11.84
CA ASP A 60 -7.87 -24.67 12.62
C ASP A 60 -6.63 -25.05 11.80
N GLN A 61 -6.71 -26.09 10.95
CA GLN A 61 -5.64 -26.42 10.00
C GLN A 61 -5.38 -25.30 9.00
N VAL A 62 -6.42 -24.67 8.45
CA VAL A 62 -6.26 -23.51 7.55
C VAL A 62 -5.60 -22.36 8.27
N TRP A 63 -6.03 -22.04 9.50
CA TRP A 63 -5.41 -20.96 10.29
C TRP A 63 -3.93 -21.23 10.58
N ALA A 64 -3.56 -22.46 10.88
CA ALA A 64 -2.16 -22.82 11.10
C ALA A 64 -1.28 -22.59 9.86
N LEU A 65 -1.78 -22.93 8.67
CA LEU A 65 -1.09 -22.67 7.41
C LEU A 65 -0.97 -21.16 7.12
N LEU A 66 -2.02 -20.40 7.41
CA LEU A 66 -2.03 -18.96 7.21
C LEU A 66 -1.01 -18.24 8.10
N CYS A 67 -0.78 -18.70 9.34
CA CYS A 67 0.27 -18.14 10.20
C CYS A 67 1.66 -18.19 9.54
N THR A 68 1.99 -19.29 8.88
CA THR A 68 3.26 -19.41 8.14
C THR A 68 3.33 -18.45 6.96
N THR A 69 2.22 -18.28 6.24
CA THR A 69 2.15 -17.34 5.11
C THR A 69 2.24 -15.90 5.58
N GLU A 70 1.60 -15.54 6.70
CA GLU A 70 1.74 -14.21 7.35
C GLU A 70 3.18 -13.92 7.72
N GLN A 71 3.89 -14.89 8.30
CA GLN A 71 5.31 -14.73 8.65
C GLN A 71 6.16 -14.51 7.42
N GLN A 72 6.00 -15.33 6.38
CA GLN A 72 6.73 -15.18 5.12
C GLN A 72 6.47 -13.82 4.46
N LEU A 73 5.21 -13.35 4.47
CA LEU A 73 4.88 -12.03 3.95
C LEU A 73 5.55 -10.93 4.75
N SER A 74 5.47 -10.98 6.08
CA SER A 74 6.11 -10.00 6.95
C SER A 74 7.61 -9.92 6.72
N GLU A 75 8.30 -11.05 6.65
CA GLU A 75 9.74 -11.11 6.39
C GLU A 75 10.12 -10.54 5.02
N GLN A 76 9.38 -10.92 3.97
CA GLN A 76 9.65 -10.43 2.62
C GLN A 76 9.33 -8.93 2.49
N PHE A 77 8.25 -8.47 3.11
CA PHE A 77 7.89 -7.05 3.06
C PHE A 77 8.88 -6.17 3.83
N ASN A 78 9.40 -6.63 4.97
CA ASN A 78 10.46 -5.91 5.70
C ASN A 78 11.73 -5.79 4.85
N ARG A 79 12.14 -6.86 4.15
CA ARG A 79 13.28 -6.82 3.22
C ARG A 79 13.02 -5.86 2.05
N PHE A 80 11.85 -5.93 1.44
CA PHE A 80 11.44 -5.01 0.38
C PHE A 80 11.47 -3.55 0.85
N ALA A 81 10.92 -3.23 2.02
CA ALA A 81 10.94 -1.88 2.57
C ALA A 81 12.37 -1.37 2.82
N ALA A 82 13.26 -2.24 3.32
CA ALA A 82 14.68 -1.93 3.53
C ALA A 82 15.43 -1.70 2.20
N ASP A 83 15.12 -2.46 1.15
CA ASP A 83 15.70 -2.26 -0.17
C ASP A 83 15.18 -0.98 -0.84
N PHE A 84 13.89 -0.71 -0.73
CA PHE A 84 13.29 0.53 -1.26
C PHE A 84 13.78 1.78 -0.51
N ALA A 85 14.22 1.64 0.74
CA ALA A 85 14.83 2.74 1.51
C ALA A 85 16.10 3.32 0.86
N LYS A 86 16.71 2.59 -0.08
CA LYS A 86 17.90 3.03 -0.85
C LYS A 86 17.53 3.91 -2.05
N VAL A 87 16.23 4.03 -2.39
CA VAL A 87 15.76 4.92 -3.46
C VAL A 87 16.06 6.37 -3.12
N SER A 88 16.45 7.16 -4.12
CA SER A 88 16.80 8.57 -3.96
C SER A 88 15.65 9.39 -3.38
N ASP A 89 15.97 10.48 -2.69
CA ASP A 89 14.97 11.41 -2.12
C ASP A 89 14.00 11.93 -3.18
N GLU A 90 14.51 12.28 -4.36
CA GLU A 90 13.71 12.79 -5.47
C GLU A 90 12.68 11.74 -5.93
N ASP A 91 13.11 10.51 -6.11
CA ASP A 91 12.27 9.42 -6.61
C ASP A 91 11.31 8.86 -5.55
N ALA A 92 11.60 9.07 -4.26
CA ALA A 92 10.75 8.64 -3.16
C ALA A 92 9.64 9.62 -2.79
N ARG A 93 9.65 10.86 -3.31
CA ARG A 93 8.64 11.88 -3.00
C ARG A 93 7.30 11.59 -3.68
N VAL A 94 6.24 11.65 -2.90
CA VAL A 94 4.85 11.45 -3.35
C VAL A 94 4.05 12.71 -3.11
N SER A 95 3.42 13.23 -4.16
CA SER A 95 2.52 14.38 -4.03
C SER A 95 1.26 14.01 -3.23
N ARG A 96 0.88 14.86 -2.29
CA ARG A 96 -0.39 14.77 -1.53
C ARG A 96 -1.58 15.31 -2.32
N LEU A 97 -1.33 15.98 -3.45
CA LEU A 97 -2.39 16.48 -4.30
C LEU A 97 -3.27 15.33 -4.78
N PRO A 98 -4.58 15.54 -4.90
CA PRO A 98 -5.51 14.49 -5.31
C PRO A 98 -5.24 13.98 -6.73
N ILE A 99 -4.77 14.87 -7.60
CA ILE A 99 -4.47 14.58 -9.01
C ILE A 99 -2.95 14.58 -9.26
N ALA A 100 -2.53 13.88 -10.31
CA ALA A 100 -1.15 13.92 -10.77
C ALA A 100 -0.87 15.22 -11.54
N LEU A 101 0.08 16.00 -11.05
CA LEU A 101 0.63 17.16 -11.75
C LEU A 101 2.12 16.91 -12.03
N PRO A 102 2.63 17.23 -13.23
CA PRO A 102 4.05 17.10 -13.50
C PRO A 102 4.86 17.96 -12.54
N PHE A 103 5.97 17.41 -12.04
CA PHE A 103 6.87 18.10 -11.12
C PHE A 103 6.20 18.64 -9.84
N ALA A 104 5.08 18.03 -9.42
CA ALA A 104 4.36 18.44 -8.21
C ALA A 104 5.26 18.42 -6.96
N ASP A 105 6.19 17.49 -6.89
CA ASP A 105 7.20 17.37 -5.83
C ASP A 105 8.19 18.54 -5.81
N LYS A 106 8.50 19.13 -6.96
CA LYS A 106 9.38 20.30 -7.10
C LYS A 106 8.63 21.62 -6.90
N LEU A 107 7.40 21.70 -7.44
CA LEU A 107 6.56 22.90 -7.35
C LEU A 107 5.95 23.06 -5.95
N PHE A 108 5.61 21.98 -5.29
CA PHE A 108 4.93 21.96 -3.98
C PHE A 108 5.63 21.00 -3.01
N PRO A 109 6.92 21.22 -2.66
CA PRO A 109 7.69 20.28 -1.83
C PRO A 109 7.05 20.05 -0.45
N ALA A 110 6.40 21.07 0.12
CA ALA A 110 5.66 20.98 1.37
C ALA A 110 4.41 20.08 1.28
N ALA A 111 3.86 19.88 0.07
CA ALA A 111 2.71 19.03 -0.19
C ALA A 111 3.14 17.63 -0.64
N THR A 112 4.21 17.08 -0.08
CA THR A 112 4.71 15.73 -0.37
C THR A 112 4.88 14.91 0.91
N PHE A 113 4.97 13.58 0.73
CA PHE A 113 5.46 12.67 1.75
C PHE A 113 6.49 11.70 1.14
N ASP A 114 7.25 11.04 2.01
CA ASP A 114 8.31 10.10 1.59
C ASP A 114 7.75 8.68 1.53
N MET A 115 7.78 8.05 0.34
CA MET A 115 7.33 6.67 0.13
C MET A 115 8.13 5.66 0.97
N ARG A 116 9.41 5.89 1.21
CA ARG A 116 10.26 5.02 2.05
C ARG A 116 9.74 4.96 3.48
N LYS A 117 9.33 6.12 4.03
CA LYS A 117 8.71 6.21 5.35
C LYS A 117 7.35 5.50 5.36
N ALA A 118 6.56 5.66 4.30
CA ALA A 118 5.26 4.98 4.18
C ALA A 118 5.44 3.45 4.18
N LEU A 119 6.37 2.91 3.38
CA LEU A 119 6.66 1.48 3.35
C LEU A 119 7.18 0.96 4.70
N ALA A 120 8.01 1.74 5.40
CA ALA A 120 8.47 1.38 6.74
C ALA A 120 7.31 1.32 7.76
N ILE A 121 6.32 2.21 7.65
CA ILE A 121 5.11 2.18 8.48
C ILE A 121 4.30 0.91 8.19
N HIS A 122 4.07 0.60 6.91
CA HIS A 122 3.35 -0.62 6.53
C HIS A 122 4.08 -1.90 6.96
N ALA A 123 5.41 -1.95 6.85
CA ALA A 123 6.21 -3.08 7.32
C ALA A 123 6.03 -3.32 8.82
N LYS A 124 6.06 -2.24 9.62
CA LYS A 124 5.80 -2.32 11.06
C LYS A 124 4.36 -2.75 11.37
N GLY A 125 3.37 -2.24 10.62
CA GLY A 125 1.96 -2.61 10.80
C GLY A 125 1.71 -4.09 10.52
N ILE A 126 2.19 -4.60 9.38
CA ILE A 126 2.10 -6.02 9.02
C ILE A 126 2.78 -6.88 10.09
N THR A 127 3.97 -6.51 10.53
CA THR A 127 4.70 -7.25 11.59
C THR A 127 3.93 -7.23 12.91
N HIS A 128 3.37 -6.08 13.30
CA HIS A 128 2.58 -5.94 14.53
C HIS A 128 1.37 -6.88 14.54
N VAL A 129 0.61 -6.93 13.44
CA VAL A 129 -0.55 -7.82 13.32
C VAL A 129 -0.13 -9.29 13.29
N MET A 130 0.95 -9.63 12.58
CA MET A 130 1.50 -10.99 12.52
C MET A 130 1.91 -11.49 13.90
N GLN A 131 2.58 -10.66 14.71
CA GLN A 131 3.01 -10.99 16.06
C GLN A 131 1.85 -11.18 17.03
N ASN A 132 0.71 -10.56 16.76
CA ASN A 132 -0.53 -10.66 17.54
C ASN A 132 -0.33 -10.47 19.07
N THR A 133 0.49 -9.52 19.46
CA THR A 133 0.75 -9.22 20.88
C THR A 133 -0.50 -8.79 21.66
N GLY A 134 -1.52 -8.27 20.95
CA GLY A 134 -2.83 -7.91 21.49
C GLY A 134 -3.80 -9.09 21.66
N HIS A 135 -3.37 -10.31 21.37
CA HIS A 135 -4.19 -11.54 21.48
C HIS A 135 -5.55 -11.45 20.76
N LEU A 136 -5.56 -10.84 19.56
CA LEU A 136 -6.74 -10.78 18.70
C LEU A 136 -7.21 -12.20 18.35
N SER A 137 -8.52 -12.36 18.20
CA SER A 137 -9.07 -13.59 17.63
C SER A 137 -8.53 -13.81 16.21
N ALA A 138 -8.51 -15.05 15.72
CA ALA A 138 -8.06 -15.36 14.36
C ALA A 138 -8.83 -14.55 13.32
N LYS A 139 -10.12 -14.35 13.52
CA LYS A 139 -11.00 -13.54 12.67
C LYS A 139 -10.59 -12.05 12.68
N ASP A 140 -10.43 -11.44 13.85
CA ASP A 140 -10.10 -10.01 13.98
C ASP A 140 -8.70 -9.73 13.44
N ARG A 141 -7.75 -10.66 13.68
CA ARG A 141 -6.40 -10.62 13.12
C ARG A 141 -6.42 -10.64 11.59
N ALA A 142 -7.21 -11.54 10.99
CA ALA A 142 -7.35 -11.62 9.54
C ALA A 142 -7.94 -10.34 8.94
N TYR A 143 -8.96 -9.75 9.57
CA TYR A 143 -9.52 -8.46 9.12
C TYR A 143 -8.50 -7.33 9.22
N MET A 144 -7.78 -7.23 10.33
CA MET A 144 -6.75 -6.20 10.52
C MET A 144 -5.58 -6.38 9.55
N MET A 145 -5.11 -7.64 9.33
CA MET A 145 -4.07 -7.93 8.34
C MET A 145 -4.52 -7.54 6.94
N THR A 146 -5.73 -7.88 6.55
CA THR A 146 -6.29 -7.50 5.24
C THR A 146 -6.33 -5.98 5.08
N ALA A 147 -6.70 -5.23 6.12
CA ALA A 147 -6.70 -3.78 6.09
C ALA A 147 -5.29 -3.19 5.94
N GLU A 148 -4.28 -3.72 6.66
CA GLU A 148 -2.88 -3.32 6.52
C GLU A 148 -2.38 -3.55 5.08
N LEU A 149 -2.68 -4.71 4.49
CA LEU A 149 -2.29 -5.06 3.13
C LEU A 149 -2.96 -4.17 2.08
N PHE A 150 -4.24 -3.87 2.24
CA PHE A 150 -4.97 -3.02 1.30
C PHE A 150 -4.56 -1.55 1.42
N LEU A 151 -4.29 -1.05 2.63
CA LEU A 151 -3.76 0.30 2.80
C LEU A 151 -2.36 0.43 2.18
N MET A 152 -1.51 -0.57 2.35
CA MET A 152 -0.20 -0.64 1.69
C MET A 152 -0.35 -0.65 0.17
N GLN A 153 -1.25 -1.46 -0.39
CA GLN A 153 -1.53 -1.51 -1.83
C GLN A 153 -2.04 -0.14 -2.35
N HIS A 154 -2.93 0.52 -1.60
CA HIS A 154 -3.38 1.88 -1.92
C HIS A 154 -2.20 2.85 -1.99
N THR A 155 -1.28 2.81 -1.02
CA THR A 155 -0.08 3.66 -0.97
C THR A 155 0.83 3.42 -2.18
N CYS A 156 1.04 2.17 -2.58
CA CYS A 156 1.80 1.81 -3.77
C CYS A 156 1.14 2.35 -5.06
N HIS A 157 -0.17 2.26 -5.18
CA HIS A 157 -0.91 2.84 -6.30
C HIS A 157 -0.85 4.37 -6.31
N TRP A 158 -0.90 5.00 -5.13
CA TRP A 158 -0.76 6.45 -5.01
C TRP A 158 0.62 6.90 -5.48
N TYR A 159 1.69 6.24 -5.04
CA TYR A 159 3.04 6.49 -5.50
C TYR A 159 3.16 6.39 -7.04
N CYS A 160 2.60 5.35 -7.65
CA CYS A 160 2.68 5.11 -9.09
C CYS A 160 1.84 6.09 -9.92
N LYS A 161 0.73 6.58 -9.39
CA LYS A 161 -0.27 7.36 -10.14
C LYS A 161 -0.69 8.64 -9.42
N SER A 162 -1.72 8.57 -8.59
CA SER A 162 -2.23 9.66 -7.75
C SER A 162 -3.15 9.08 -6.68
N LYS A 163 -3.47 9.90 -5.66
CA LYS A 163 -4.41 9.52 -4.60
C LYS A 163 -5.79 9.13 -5.16
N THR A 164 -6.32 9.92 -6.09
CA THR A 164 -7.63 9.66 -6.71
C THR A 164 -7.66 8.33 -7.45
N ILE A 165 -6.62 8.04 -8.25
CA ILE A 165 -6.54 6.77 -9.00
C ILE A 165 -6.37 5.59 -8.03
N ALA A 166 -5.56 5.74 -6.99
CA ALA A 166 -5.40 4.71 -5.96
C ALA A 166 -6.74 4.39 -5.29
N SER A 167 -7.48 5.42 -4.86
CA SER A 167 -8.79 5.26 -4.22
C SER A 167 -9.82 4.65 -5.17
N ALA A 168 -9.85 5.06 -6.45
CA ALA A 168 -10.74 4.48 -7.45
C ALA A 168 -10.46 2.98 -7.68
N ARG A 169 -9.18 2.57 -7.70
CA ARG A 169 -8.79 1.15 -7.82
C ARG A 169 -9.22 0.32 -6.61
N MET A 170 -9.06 0.87 -5.40
CA MET A 170 -9.51 0.19 -4.18
C MET A 170 -11.03 -0.01 -4.18
N MET A 171 -11.78 1.01 -4.56
CA MET A 171 -13.24 0.91 -4.70
C MET A 171 -13.66 -0.12 -5.75
N ALA A 172 -13.01 -0.11 -6.93
CA ALA A 172 -13.33 -1.03 -8.01
C ALA A 172 -13.02 -2.49 -7.66
N ARG A 173 -11.90 -2.75 -6.97
CA ARG A 173 -11.41 -4.11 -6.69
C ARG A 173 -11.92 -4.68 -5.37
N HIS A 174 -12.01 -3.85 -4.33
CA HIS A 174 -12.28 -4.31 -2.96
C HIS A 174 -13.52 -3.65 -2.34
N GLN A 175 -14.19 -2.75 -3.06
CA GLN A 175 -15.36 -1.98 -2.60
C GLN A 175 -15.11 -1.29 -1.25
N THR A 176 -13.86 -0.88 -1.00
CA THR A 176 -13.43 -0.33 0.29
C THR A 176 -12.88 1.08 0.10
N PRO A 177 -13.50 2.10 0.71
CA PRO A 177 -13.00 3.47 0.71
C PRO A 177 -11.67 3.58 1.47
N HIS A 178 -10.80 4.50 1.05
CA HIS A 178 -9.52 4.75 1.72
C HIS A 178 -9.68 5.10 3.21
N GLU A 179 -10.70 5.88 3.57
CA GLU A 179 -10.99 6.24 4.97
C GLU A 179 -11.31 5.02 5.82
N GLN A 180 -12.09 4.08 5.28
CA GLN A 180 -12.38 2.81 5.96
C GLN A 180 -11.12 1.99 6.18
N LEU A 181 -10.21 1.92 5.19
CA LEU A 181 -8.94 1.22 5.36
C LEU A 181 -8.11 1.83 6.48
N VAL A 182 -7.97 3.16 6.49
CA VAL A 182 -7.21 3.89 7.53
C VAL A 182 -7.81 3.64 8.93
N ASN A 183 -9.13 3.52 9.04
CA ASN A 183 -9.79 3.25 10.31
C ASN A 183 -9.73 1.76 10.74
N SER A 184 -9.43 0.86 9.81
CA SER A 184 -9.42 -0.60 10.05
C SER A 184 -8.03 -1.18 10.32
N VAL A 185 -6.96 -0.43 10.05
CA VAL A 185 -5.59 -0.85 10.40
C VAL A 185 -5.32 -0.69 11.90
N SER A 186 -4.23 -1.26 12.37
CA SER A 186 -3.78 -1.14 13.75
C SER A 186 -3.61 0.34 14.16
N GLU A 187 -3.87 0.65 15.43
CA GLU A 187 -3.75 2.04 15.93
C GLU A 187 -2.35 2.65 15.69
N PRO A 188 -1.24 1.92 15.92
CA PRO A 188 0.10 2.44 15.63
C PRO A 188 0.27 2.79 14.14
N THR A 189 -0.21 1.93 13.22
CA THR A 189 -0.17 2.20 11.78
C THR A 189 -0.99 3.42 11.42
N ARG A 190 -2.24 3.49 11.90
CA ARG A 190 -3.14 4.61 11.63
C ARG A 190 -2.53 5.93 12.05
N LYS A 191 -2.01 6.02 13.28
CA LYS A 191 -1.41 7.23 13.82
C LYS A 191 -0.19 7.66 13.02
N ALA A 192 0.74 6.74 12.75
CA ALA A 192 1.97 7.04 12.01
C ALA A 192 1.68 7.40 10.53
N TYR A 193 0.74 6.68 9.90
CA TYR A 193 0.35 6.92 8.52
C TYR A 193 -0.33 8.28 8.35
N LEU A 194 -1.29 8.62 9.20
CA LEU A 194 -1.95 9.93 9.15
C LEU A 194 -0.98 11.08 9.38
N ALA A 195 -0.07 10.97 10.37
CA ALA A 195 0.97 11.97 10.61
C ALA A 195 1.84 12.17 9.35
N LEU A 196 2.22 11.08 8.68
CA LEU A 196 3.03 11.16 7.45
C LEU A 196 2.29 11.84 6.30
N ILE A 197 1.04 11.45 6.02
CA ILE A 197 0.31 11.96 4.85
C ILE A 197 -0.33 13.32 5.09
N GLN A 198 -0.51 13.77 6.33
CA GLN A 198 -1.02 15.10 6.69
C GLN A 198 0.10 16.12 6.88
N GLY A 199 1.33 15.68 7.19
CA GLY A 199 2.50 16.54 7.30
C GLY A 199 2.66 17.21 8.67
N HIS A 200 2.26 16.50 9.69
CA HIS A 200 2.46 16.90 11.08
C HIS A 200 3.73 16.29 11.65
#